data_48daa5a431e61c7244a5d8c565b8ba36
#
_entry.id   48daa5a431e61c7244a5d8c565b8ba36
#
_cell.length_a   1.000
_cell.length_b   1.000
_cell.length_c   1.000
_cell.angle_alpha   90.00
_cell.angle_beta   90.00
_cell.angle_gamma   90.00
#
_symmetry.space_group_name_H-M   'P 1'
#
loop_
_entity.id
_entity.type
_entity.pdbx_description
1 polymer ?
#
loop_
_entity_poly.entity_id
_entity_poly.type
_entity_poly.pdbx_seq_one_letter_code
_entity_poly.pdbx_strand_id
1 'polypeptide(L)'
;AMGEREYSDVALRELIGRNALDLWQPDIIRLGGVEAWRDSAALANAHNIPVLPHYYKDYDVPLLCTVANPYGAESFDWIDGIIDKPMVIENGFAHPREGEGWGFRFLHEFMSEVR
;
A
#
# COMPACT_ATOMS: atom_id res chain seq x y z
N ALA A 1 1.55 -9.69 11.87
CA ALA A 1 0.89 -8.83 10.88
C ALA A 1 -0.44 -9.43 10.47
N MET A 2 -1.42 -8.58 10.22
CA MET A 2 -2.74 -8.94 9.69
C MET A 2 -3.31 -7.76 8.92
N GLY A 3 -4.22 -8.01 7.97
CA GLY A 3 -4.90 -6.97 7.21
C GLY A 3 -5.07 -7.27 5.72
N GLU A 4 -4.23 -8.14 5.18
CA GLU A 4 -4.22 -8.47 3.74
C GLU A 4 -5.54 -9.04 3.20
N ARG A 5 -6.40 -9.57 4.06
CA ARG A 5 -7.70 -10.17 3.70
C ARG A 5 -8.90 -9.33 4.11
N GLU A 6 -8.64 -8.15 4.64
CA GLU A 6 -9.70 -7.29 5.16
C GLU A 6 -10.20 -6.33 4.08
N TYR A 7 -11.52 -6.15 4.04
CA TYR A 7 -12.20 -5.33 3.04
C TYR A 7 -12.76 -4.02 3.63
N SER A 8 -12.52 -3.77 4.91
CA SER A 8 -12.96 -2.56 5.59
C SER A 8 -12.17 -2.31 6.87
N ASP A 9 -12.28 -1.09 7.39
CA ASP A 9 -11.72 -0.69 8.68
C ASP A 9 -12.43 -1.32 9.90
N VAL A 10 -13.59 -1.93 9.70
CA VAL A 10 -14.34 -2.63 10.77
C VAL A 10 -13.50 -3.76 11.36
N ALA A 11 -12.85 -4.56 10.52
CA ALA A 11 -11.96 -5.62 10.97
C ALA A 11 -10.77 -5.08 11.77
N LEU A 12 -10.18 -3.96 11.30
CA LEU A 12 -9.09 -3.32 12.04
C LEU A 12 -9.55 -2.87 13.44
N ARG A 13 -10.74 -2.27 13.56
CA ARG A 13 -11.31 -1.86 14.86
C ARG A 13 -11.48 -3.03 15.80
N GLU A 14 -11.97 -4.16 15.28
CA GLU A 14 -12.10 -5.39 16.07
C GLU A 14 -10.76 -5.94 16.54
N LEU A 15 -9.77 -5.99 15.65
CA LEU A 15 -8.43 -6.48 15.96
C LEU A 15 -7.76 -5.61 17.04
N ILE A 16 -7.89 -4.29 16.92
CA ILE A 16 -7.41 -3.33 17.91
C ILE A 16 -8.12 -3.56 19.26
N GLY A 17 -9.45 -3.64 19.24
CA GLY A 17 -10.26 -3.82 20.46
C GLY A 17 -9.94 -5.13 21.21
N ARG A 18 -9.46 -6.13 20.49
CA ARG A 18 -9.03 -7.43 21.05
C ARG A 18 -7.53 -7.50 21.38
N ASN A 19 -6.78 -6.42 21.13
CA ASN A 19 -5.31 -6.40 21.24
C ASN A 19 -4.63 -7.55 20.46
N ALA A 20 -5.14 -7.82 19.25
CA ALA A 20 -4.77 -8.97 18.43
C ALA A 20 -3.88 -8.61 17.25
N LEU A 21 -3.31 -7.38 17.22
CA LEU A 21 -2.58 -6.86 16.08
C LEU A 21 -1.37 -6.04 16.53
N ASP A 22 -0.19 -6.39 16.02
CA ASP A 22 1.06 -5.64 16.26
C ASP A 22 1.51 -4.89 15.01
N LEU A 23 1.03 -5.27 13.82
CA LEU A 23 1.39 -4.69 12.53
C LEU A 23 0.21 -4.76 11.58
N TRP A 24 -0.25 -3.60 11.09
CA TRP A 24 -1.35 -3.50 10.13
C TRP A 24 -0.84 -3.65 8.71
N GLN A 25 -1.44 -4.59 7.96
CA GLN A 25 -1.06 -4.92 6.59
C GLN A 25 -2.22 -4.67 5.60
N PRO A 26 -2.55 -3.39 5.32
CA PRO A 26 -3.64 -3.06 4.43
C PRO A 26 -3.32 -3.40 2.97
N ASP A 27 -4.32 -3.89 2.25
CA ASP A 27 -4.28 -4.04 0.79
C ASP A 27 -5.14 -2.93 0.16
N ILE A 28 -4.53 -2.08 -0.66
CA ILE A 28 -5.22 -0.91 -1.24
C ILE A 28 -6.38 -1.30 -2.15
N ILE A 29 -6.28 -2.41 -2.86
CA ILE A 29 -7.34 -2.88 -3.77
C ILE A 29 -8.50 -3.45 -2.97
N ARG A 30 -8.22 -4.27 -1.96
CA ARG A 30 -9.25 -4.89 -1.11
C ARG A 30 -10.00 -3.90 -0.26
N LEU A 31 -9.31 -2.90 0.27
CA LEU A 31 -9.95 -1.82 1.03
C LEU A 31 -10.77 -0.87 0.15
N GLY A 32 -10.60 -0.92 -1.19
CA GLY A 32 -11.40 -0.11 -2.11
C GLY A 32 -10.75 1.21 -2.51
N GLY A 33 -9.44 1.41 -2.27
CA GLY A 33 -8.71 2.54 -2.78
C GLY A 33 -8.00 3.40 -1.72
N VAL A 34 -7.51 4.55 -2.18
CA VAL A 34 -6.62 5.45 -1.41
C VAL A 34 -7.26 5.97 -0.12
N GLU A 35 -8.52 6.39 -0.16
CA GLU A 35 -9.19 6.96 1.03
C GLU A 35 -9.30 5.91 2.14
N ALA A 36 -9.88 4.75 1.84
CA ALA A 36 -10.03 3.68 2.83
C ALA A 36 -8.68 3.18 3.37
N TRP A 37 -7.66 3.11 2.50
CA TRP A 37 -6.30 2.77 2.91
C TRP A 37 -5.76 3.80 3.91
N ARG A 38 -5.85 5.11 3.60
CA ARG A 38 -5.37 6.19 4.47
C ARG A 38 -6.12 6.26 5.80
N ASP A 39 -7.44 6.08 5.77
CA ASP A 39 -8.26 6.07 6.99
C ASP A 39 -7.87 4.91 7.90
N SER A 40 -7.65 3.72 7.33
CA SER A 40 -7.16 2.56 8.09
C SER A 40 -5.77 2.78 8.66
N ALA A 41 -4.86 3.39 7.89
CA ALA A 41 -3.52 3.72 8.36
C ALA A 41 -3.54 4.78 9.47
N ALA A 42 -4.41 5.79 9.37
CA ALA A 42 -4.60 6.80 10.42
C ALA A 42 -5.15 6.16 11.71
N LEU A 43 -6.09 5.24 11.59
CA LEU A 43 -6.63 4.48 12.73
C LEU A 43 -5.54 3.63 13.39
N ALA A 44 -4.75 2.90 12.62
CA ALA A 44 -3.62 2.11 13.12
C ALA A 44 -2.61 3.01 13.86
N ASN A 45 -2.26 4.16 13.27
CA ASN A 45 -1.37 5.14 13.87
C ASN A 45 -1.90 5.68 15.21
N ALA A 46 -3.19 5.96 15.33
CA ALA A 46 -3.81 6.42 16.57
C ALA A 46 -3.66 5.41 17.73
N HIS A 47 -3.42 4.15 17.41
CA HIS A 47 -3.18 3.07 18.36
C HIS A 47 -1.71 2.59 18.40
N ASN A 48 -0.78 3.36 17.85
CA ASN A 48 0.66 3.05 17.75
C ASN A 48 0.95 1.71 17.04
N ILE A 49 0.10 1.31 16.10
CA ILE A 49 0.27 0.12 15.28
C ILE A 49 0.95 0.54 13.97
N PRO A 50 2.17 0.05 13.69
CA PRO A 50 2.87 0.39 12.45
C PRO A 50 2.18 -0.22 11.22
N VAL A 51 2.44 0.38 10.06
CA VAL A 51 1.82 0.01 8.78
C VAL A 51 2.86 -0.61 7.85
N LEU A 52 2.57 -1.82 7.37
CA LEU A 52 3.30 -2.53 6.33
C LEU A 52 2.29 -3.02 5.30
N PRO A 53 2.04 -2.26 4.23
CA PRO A 53 1.00 -2.61 3.27
C PRO A 53 1.33 -3.85 2.47
N HIS A 54 0.24 -4.48 1.96
CA HIS A 54 0.30 -5.73 1.24
C HIS A 54 0.45 -5.51 -0.26
N TYR A 55 1.49 -6.12 -0.86
CA TYR A 55 1.60 -6.47 -2.27
C TYR A 55 1.96 -5.34 -3.26
N TYR A 56 1.29 -4.21 -3.26
CA TYR A 56 1.33 -3.22 -4.34
C TYR A 56 2.35 -2.10 -4.09
N LYS A 57 3.67 -2.43 -4.09
CA LYS A 57 4.74 -1.45 -3.81
C LYS A 57 4.60 -0.13 -4.55
N ASP A 58 4.10 -0.18 -5.79
CA ASP A 58 4.02 0.97 -6.69
C ASP A 58 2.98 2.00 -6.26
N TYR A 59 1.97 1.57 -5.52
CA TYR A 59 0.94 2.39 -4.89
C TYR A 59 1.22 2.62 -3.41
N ASP A 60 1.73 1.61 -2.72
CA ASP A 60 1.90 1.61 -1.28
C ASP A 60 3.07 2.48 -0.82
N VAL A 61 4.20 2.48 -1.52
CA VAL A 61 5.37 3.27 -1.13
C VAL A 61 5.09 4.78 -1.11
N PRO A 62 4.45 5.39 -2.13
CA PRO A 62 4.02 6.79 -2.06
C PRO A 62 3.05 7.07 -0.90
N LEU A 63 2.13 6.15 -0.61
CA LEU A 63 1.20 6.31 0.51
C LEU A 63 1.91 6.21 1.86
N LEU A 64 2.88 5.29 2.01
CA LEU A 64 3.69 5.17 3.22
C LEU A 64 4.47 6.46 3.54
N CYS A 65 4.85 7.25 2.54
CA CYS A 65 5.47 8.55 2.76
C CYS A 65 4.53 9.56 3.46
N THR A 66 3.23 9.27 3.52
CA THR A 66 2.22 10.09 4.20
C THR A 66 1.82 9.57 5.58
N VAL A 67 2.34 8.44 6.01
CA VAL A 67 2.00 7.78 7.28
C VAL A 67 3.02 8.16 8.35
N ALA A 68 2.55 8.37 9.56
CA ALA A 68 3.41 8.79 10.67
C ALA A 68 4.30 7.65 11.21
N ASN A 69 3.86 6.39 11.08
CA ASN A 69 4.57 5.21 11.59
C ASN A 69 4.68 4.09 10.54
N PRO A 70 5.32 4.34 9.38
CA PRO A 70 5.56 3.31 8.38
C PRO A 70 6.54 2.27 8.93
N TYR A 71 6.28 0.99 8.65
CA TYR A 71 7.22 -0.09 8.97
C TYR A 71 8.08 -0.46 7.75
N GLY A 72 7.47 -0.54 6.58
CA GLY A 72 8.09 -0.94 5.33
C GLY A 72 7.03 -1.27 4.28
N ALA A 73 7.45 -1.79 3.14
CA ALA A 73 6.56 -2.28 2.09
C ALA A 73 7.00 -3.66 1.61
N GLU A 74 6.05 -4.47 1.18
CA GLU A 74 6.36 -5.67 0.41
C GLU A 74 6.83 -5.29 -0.99
N SER A 75 7.74 -6.06 -1.56
CA SER A 75 8.28 -5.82 -2.89
C SER A 75 7.99 -6.99 -3.82
N PHE A 76 7.05 -6.80 -4.73
CA PHE A 76 6.75 -7.70 -5.83
C PHE A 76 6.82 -6.96 -7.16
N ASP A 77 7.40 -7.58 -8.18
CA ASP A 77 7.71 -6.94 -9.46
C ASP A 77 6.64 -7.22 -10.54
N TRP A 78 5.40 -7.39 -10.11
CA TRP A 78 4.30 -7.85 -10.98
C TRP A 78 3.98 -6.92 -12.14
N ILE A 79 4.08 -5.61 -11.93
CA ILE A 79 3.78 -4.63 -12.97
C ILE A 79 5.02 -3.99 -13.58
N ASP A 80 6.21 -4.30 -13.10
CA ASP A 80 7.45 -3.65 -13.55
C ASP A 80 7.66 -3.80 -15.05
N GLY A 81 7.26 -4.93 -15.64
CA GLY A 81 7.36 -5.18 -17.08
C GLY A 81 6.32 -4.46 -17.96
N ILE A 82 5.29 -3.83 -17.36
CA ILE A 82 4.19 -3.21 -18.09
C ILE A 82 4.01 -1.71 -17.78
N ILE A 83 4.96 -1.12 -17.04
CA ILE A 83 4.99 0.31 -16.71
C ILE A 83 6.26 0.96 -17.26
N ASP A 84 6.18 2.27 -17.53
CA ASP A 84 7.28 3.05 -18.10
C ASP A 84 8.42 3.34 -17.10
N LYS A 85 8.12 3.32 -15.82
CA LYS A 85 9.06 3.65 -14.74
C LYS A 85 8.92 2.68 -13.56
N PRO A 86 9.54 1.50 -13.59
CA PRO A 86 9.62 0.63 -12.42
C PRO A 86 10.20 1.35 -11.20
N MET A 87 9.77 0.96 -10.01
CA MET A 87 10.28 1.56 -8.77
C MET A 87 11.72 1.14 -8.52
N VAL A 88 12.57 2.11 -8.21
CA VAL A 88 13.96 1.83 -7.86
C VAL A 88 14.03 1.31 -6.42
N ILE A 89 14.62 0.13 -6.27
CA ILE A 89 14.92 -0.46 -4.96
C ILE A 89 16.43 -0.59 -4.85
N GLU A 90 17.02 0.12 -3.91
CA GLU A 90 18.46 0.14 -3.70
C GLU A 90 18.79 0.02 -2.22
N ASN A 91 19.75 -0.85 -1.90
CA ASN A 91 20.21 -1.10 -0.53
C ASN A 91 19.08 -1.43 0.46
N GLY A 92 18.00 -2.08 -0.01
CA GLY A 92 16.83 -2.44 0.79
C GLY A 92 15.82 -1.30 0.98
N PHE A 93 15.98 -0.20 0.28
CA PHE A 93 15.06 0.93 0.31
C PHE A 93 14.36 1.11 -1.04
N ALA A 94 13.04 1.31 -0.98
CA ALA A 94 12.26 1.71 -2.14
C ALA A 94 12.29 3.25 -2.26
N HIS A 95 12.58 3.73 -3.46
CA HIS A 95 12.64 5.16 -3.76
C HIS A 95 11.35 5.60 -4.46
N PRO A 96 10.50 6.43 -3.80
CA PRO A 96 9.30 6.96 -4.43
C PRO A 96 9.66 7.70 -5.73
N ARG A 97 8.82 7.54 -6.74
CA ARG A 97 9.00 8.25 -8.01
C ARG A 97 8.69 9.73 -7.84
N GLU A 98 9.41 10.55 -8.54
CA GLU A 98 9.09 11.97 -8.67
C GLU A 98 7.99 12.18 -9.71
N GLY A 99 7.15 13.20 -9.52
CA GLY A 99 6.10 13.60 -10.44
C GLY A 99 4.70 13.53 -9.85
N GLU A 100 3.70 13.81 -10.69
CA GLU A 100 2.30 13.81 -10.30
C GLU A 100 1.73 12.38 -10.27
N GLY A 101 0.71 12.18 -9.46
CA GLY A 101 0.02 10.89 -9.29
C GLY A 101 0.95 9.81 -8.76
N TRP A 102 0.93 8.64 -9.39
CA TRP A 102 1.78 7.51 -8.99
C TRP A 102 3.20 7.57 -9.56
N GLY A 103 3.48 8.57 -10.40
CA GLY A 103 4.78 8.76 -11.04
C GLY A 103 5.12 7.76 -12.14
N PHE A 104 4.15 6.95 -12.59
CA PHE A 104 4.31 6.01 -13.71
C PHE A 104 3.06 5.97 -14.61
N ARG A 105 3.20 5.37 -15.80
CA ARG A 105 2.12 5.07 -16.73
C ARG A 105 2.24 3.62 -17.20
N PHE A 106 1.12 2.98 -17.47
CA PHE A 106 1.12 1.69 -18.15
C PHE A 106 1.55 1.86 -19.61
N LEU A 107 2.39 0.93 -20.09
CA LEU A 107 2.81 0.91 -21.49
C LEU A 107 1.62 0.56 -22.38
N HIS A 108 1.41 1.35 -23.43
CA HIS A 108 0.24 1.28 -24.28
C HIS A 108 0.05 -0.11 -24.93
N GLU A 109 1.15 -0.79 -25.25
CA GLU A 109 1.14 -2.12 -25.86
C GLU A 109 0.50 -3.21 -24.99
N PHE A 110 0.40 -2.99 -23.67
CA PHE A 110 -0.23 -3.91 -22.72
C PHE A 110 -1.67 -3.49 -22.36
N MET A 111 -2.15 -2.38 -22.93
CA MET A 111 -3.52 -1.92 -22.67
C MET A 111 -4.45 -2.35 -23.79
N SER A 112 -5.56 -3.00 -23.46
CA SER A 112 -6.66 -3.29 -24.37
C SER A 112 -7.91 -2.57 -23.93
N GLU A 113 -8.69 -2.03 -24.90
CA GLU A 113 -10.03 -1.55 -24.62
C GLU A 113 -10.93 -2.74 -24.23
N VAL A 114 -11.49 -2.68 -23.04
CA VAL A 114 -12.57 -3.58 -22.64
C VAL A 114 -13.86 -3.00 -23.20
N ARG A 115 -14.43 -3.65 -24.21
CA ARG A 115 -15.74 -3.30 -24.80
C ARG A 115 -16.86 -4.04 -24.10
#